data_3bb04e5f6367263535b6660beff3e444
#
_entry.id   3bb04e5f6367263535b6660beff3e444
#
_cell.length_a   1.000
_cell.length_b   1.000
_cell.length_c   1.000
_cell.angle_alpha   90.00
_cell.angle_beta   90.00
_cell.angle_gamma   90.00
#
_symmetry.space_group_name_H-M   'P 1'
#
loop_
_entity.id
_entity.type
_entity.pdbx_description
1 polymer ?
#
loop_
_entity_poly.entity_id
_entity_poly.type
_entity_poly.pdbx_seq_one_letter_code
_entity_poly.pdbx_strand_id
1 'polypeptide(L)'
;AGRNWQAVPGYWAVAWKYPAQQQITEIKDIHFTIGRTGRVTVVLLVSPVKIDDKWIRRVNVGSVSRWRQWDITSGDQIIIALAGHGIPRLESVVWRVSQRQEFTPPAGDQFHQLSCFRLISPECEPQLLSRLIWLSGPKGLDIQSISSGYWRDLIHHGLINDLVGWLSLTRDQIAGVPGIVTARAENIYQQFQSTRQKPFSQWLQALGFAQGIVANSPWRLLQQRSIAEWGLIPGIGP
;
A
#
# COMPACT_ATOMS: atom_id res chain seq x y z
N ALA A 1 23.98 19.28 27.82
CA ALA A 1 23.26 18.29 28.57
C ALA A 1 23.24 17.00 27.76
N GLY A 2 23.58 15.83 28.31
CA GLY A 2 23.48 14.53 27.65
C GLY A 2 24.79 13.82 27.34
N ARG A 3 25.95 14.37 27.74
CA ARG A 3 27.23 13.73 27.41
C ARG A 3 27.59 12.48 28.23
N ASN A 4 26.85 12.19 29.29
CA ASN A 4 27.13 11.06 30.18
C ASN A 4 25.88 10.19 30.42
N TRP A 5 24.96 10.16 29.48
CA TRP A 5 23.81 9.27 29.63
C TRP A 5 24.27 7.81 29.47
N GLN A 6 23.96 6.99 30.45
CA GLN A 6 24.18 5.54 30.41
C GLN A 6 22.86 4.82 30.69
N ALA A 7 22.53 3.82 29.86
CA ALA A 7 21.34 2.98 30.05
C ALA A 7 21.58 1.94 31.15
N VAL A 8 21.69 2.39 32.40
CA VAL A 8 21.83 1.49 33.56
C VAL A 8 20.62 1.60 34.49
N PRO A 9 20.24 0.55 35.21
CA PRO A 9 19.15 0.61 36.20
C PRO A 9 19.38 1.74 37.20
N GLY A 10 18.35 2.57 37.41
CA GLY A 10 18.42 3.76 38.28
C GLY A 10 18.83 5.05 37.58
N TYR A 11 19.30 5.00 36.35
CA TYR A 11 19.51 6.19 35.53
C TYR A 11 18.26 6.46 34.70
N TRP A 12 17.59 7.58 34.96
CA TRP A 12 16.43 7.98 34.19
C TRP A 12 16.68 9.29 33.46
N ALA A 13 16.18 9.37 32.25
CA ALA A 13 16.20 10.57 31.43
C ALA A 13 14.77 10.90 31.01
N VAL A 14 14.35 12.14 31.24
CA VAL A 14 13.07 12.67 30.77
C VAL A 14 13.31 13.42 29.48
N ALA A 15 12.71 12.95 28.40
CA ALA A 15 12.67 13.69 27.15
C ALA A 15 11.49 14.66 27.19
N TRP A 16 11.76 15.96 27.16
CA TRP A 16 10.72 16.96 26.97
C TRP A 16 10.22 16.86 25.53
N LYS A 17 8.94 16.52 25.39
CA LYS A 17 8.27 16.49 24.08
C LYS A 17 7.37 17.70 23.98
N TYR A 18 7.63 18.54 22.99
CA TYR A 18 6.69 19.59 22.62
C TYR A 18 5.35 18.95 22.19
N PRO A 19 4.20 19.58 22.50
CA PRO A 19 2.92 19.14 21.95
C PRO A 19 3.02 19.05 20.41
N ALA A 20 2.44 18.00 19.85
CA ALA A 20 2.39 17.85 18.38
C ALA A 20 1.65 19.05 17.80
N GLN A 21 2.21 19.67 16.76
CA GLN A 21 1.53 20.74 16.05
C GLN A 21 0.25 20.17 15.42
N GLN A 22 -0.84 20.91 15.60
CA GLN A 22 -2.17 20.56 15.13
C GLN A 22 -2.67 21.63 14.18
N GLN A 23 -3.46 21.22 13.18
CA GLN A 23 -4.12 22.13 12.26
C GLN A 23 -5.55 21.68 12.03
N ILE A 24 -6.43 22.68 11.87
CA ILE A 24 -7.80 22.44 11.44
C ILE A 24 -7.85 22.41 9.93
N THR A 25 -8.55 21.44 9.38
CA THR A 25 -8.77 21.33 7.93
C THR A 25 -10.15 20.75 7.63
N GLU A 26 -10.65 21.04 6.46
CA GLU A 26 -11.93 20.55 5.94
C GLU A 26 -11.71 19.26 5.13
N ILE A 27 -12.57 18.28 5.31
CA ILE A 27 -12.63 17.08 4.49
C ILE A 27 -13.26 17.44 3.15
N LYS A 28 -12.52 17.31 2.06
CA LYS A 28 -13.02 17.58 0.70
C LYS A 28 -13.66 16.34 0.09
N ASP A 29 -13.11 15.16 0.36
CA ASP A 29 -13.60 13.90 -0.18
C ASP A 29 -13.10 12.71 0.63
N ILE A 30 -13.74 11.55 0.45
CA ILE A 30 -13.41 10.29 1.13
C ILE A 30 -13.14 9.22 0.09
N HIS A 31 -11.92 8.69 0.09
CA HIS A 31 -11.49 7.65 -0.82
C HIS A 31 -11.29 6.32 -0.11
N PHE A 32 -11.81 5.27 -0.71
CA PHE A 32 -11.53 3.90 -0.27
C PHE A 32 -10.40 3.32 -1.11
N THR A 33 -9.40 2.78 -0.46
CA THR A 33 -8.27 2.11 -1.12
C THR A 33 -8.23 0.66 -0.72
N ILE A 34 -7.92 -0.23 -1.68
CA ILE A 34 -7.86 -1.67 -1.45
C ILE A 34 -6.40 -2.09 -1.53
N GLY A 35 -5.88 -2.59 -0.41
CA GLY A 35 -4.52 -3.11 -0.34
C GLY A 35 -4.38 -4.48 -1.02
N ARG A 36 -3.15 -4.92 -1.26
CA ARG A 36 -2.85 -6.22 -1.91
C ARG A 36 -3.50 -7.43 -1.24
N THR A 37 -3.77 -7.37 0.05
CA THR A 37 -4.43 -8.44 0.82
C THR A 37 -5.95 -8.32 0.87
N GLY A 38 -6.54 -7.39 0.10
CA GLY A 38 -7.99 -7.13 0.12
C GLY A 38 -8.45 -6.19 1.23
N ARG A 39 -7.55 -5.76 2.12
CA ARG A 39 -7.93 -4.85 3.21
C ARG A 39 -8.32 -3.49 2.64
N VAL A 40 -9.56 -3.07 2.91
CA VAL A 40 -10.05 -1.74 2.58
C VAL A 40 -9.60 -0.75 3.64
N THR A 41 -9.02 0.36 3.21
CA THR A 41 -8.64 1.48 4.08
C THR A 41 -9.24 2.79 3.57
N VAL A 42 -9.49 3.72 4.49
CA VAL A 42 -10.13 5.00 4.19
C VAL A 42 -9.10 6.11 4.25
N VAL A 43 -9.07 6.91 3.20
CA VAL A 43 -8.18 8.08 3.06
C VAL A 43 -9.04 9.31 2.83
N LEU A 44 -8.94 10.27 3.73
CA LEU A 44 -9.56 11.58 3.59
C LEU A 44 -8.71 12.44 2.67
N LEU A 45 -9.32 13.05 1.67
CA LEU A 45 -8.76 14.20 0.96
C LEU A 45 -9.18 15.46 1.72
N VAL A 46 -8.19 16.25 2.11
CA VAL A 46 -8.43 17.44 2.93
C VAL A 46 -7.98 18.71 2.21
N SER A 47 -8.54 19.85 2.61
CA SER A 47 -8.01 21.15 2.21
C SER A 47 -6.52 21.19 2.59
N PRO A 48 -5.61 21.59 1.68
CA PRO A 48 -4.19 21.58 1.96
C PRO A 48 -3.86 22.45 3.18
N VAL A 49 -3.22 21.88 4.19
CA VAL A 49 -2.70 22.59 5.36
C VAL A 49 -1.24 22.27 5.56
N LYS A 50 -0.49 23.23 6.12
CA LYS A 50 0.92 23.05 6.43
C LYS A 50 1.08 22.72 7.91
N ILE A 51 1.72 21.60 8.22
CA ILE A 51 2.12 21.23 9.57
C ILE A 51 3.63 20.99 9.54
N ASP A 52 4.38 21.68 10.39
CA ASP A 52 5.83 21.82 10.25
C ASP A 52 6.16 22.27 8.80
N ASP A 53 7.06 21.61 8.12
CA ASP A 53 7.41 21.96 6.72
C ASP A 53 6.69 21.10 5.68
N LYS A 54 5.64 20.34 6.07
CA LYS A 54 4.92 19.42 5.19
C LYS A 54 3.52 19.94 4.84
N TRP A 55 3.21 19.93 3.55
CA TRP A 55 1.85 20.10 3.08
C TRP A 55 1.05 18.80 3.20
N ILE A 56 0.00 18.84 3.99
CA ILE A 56 -0.89 17.70 4.18
C ILE A 56 -2.14 17.90 3.30
N ARG A 57 -2.41 16.90 2.46
CA ARG A 57 -3.56 16.84 1.55
C ARG A 57 -4.36 15.55 1.72
N ARG A 58 -3.78 14.57 2.41
CA ARG A 58 -4.37 13.24 2.61
C ARG A 58 -4.12 12.78 4.03
N VAL A 59 -5.16 12.20 4.64
CA VAL A 59 -5.08 11.62 5.99
C VAL A 59 -5.64 10.21 5.95
N ASN A 60 -4.86 9.21 6.32
CA ASN A 60 -5.32 7.84 6.42
C ASN A 60 -5.98 7.61 7.77
N VAL A 61 -7.26 7.23 7.76
CA VAL A 61 -8.04 6.96 8.99
C VAL A 61 -8.02 5.47 9.38
N GLY A 62 -7.51 4.60 8.51
CA GLY A 62 -7.44 3.16 8.74
C GLY A 62 -8.64 2.40 8.18
N SER A 63 -9.24 1.51 8.96
CA SER A 63 -10.33 0.64 8.51
C SER A 63 -11.66 1.37 8.30
N VAL A 64 -12.55 0.78 7.49
CA VAL A 64 -13.93 1.27 7.31
C VAL A 64 -14.68 1.34 8.65
N SER A 65 -14.49 0.38 9.55
CA SER A 65 -15.10 0.41 10.88
C SER A 65 -14.65 1.60 11.70
N ARG A 66 -13.35 1.93 11.66
CA ARG A 66 -12.81 3.10 12.36
C ARG A 66 -13.33 4.41 11.75
N TRP A 67 -13.45 4.49 10.42
CA TRP A 67 -14.07 5.64 9.76
C TRP A 67 -15.52 5.84 10.19
N ARG A 68 -16.32 4.76 10.24
CA ARG A 68 -17.70 4.81 10.74
C ARG A 68 -17.78 5.26 12.19
N GLN A 69 -16.84 4.86 13.05
CA GLN A 69 -16.77 5.32 14.45
C GLN A 69 -16.50 6.82 14.56
N TRP A 70 -15.71 7.37 13.64
CA TRP A 70 -15.48 8.81 13.56
C TRP A 70 -16.74 9.56 13.09
N ASP A 71 -17.65 8.91 12.40
CA ASP A 71 -18.85 9.50 11.82
C ASP A 71 -18.54 10.80 11.06
N ILE A 72 -17.64 10.72 10.08
CA ILE A 72 -17.15 11.85 9.29
C ILE A 72 -17.55 11.74 7.83
N THR A 73 -17.82 12.91 7.25
CA THR A 73 -18.17 13.03 5.83
C THR A 73 -17.47 14.24 5.19
N SER A 74 -17.63 14.41 3.88
CA SER A 74 -17.18 15.59 3.16
C SER A 74 -17.81 16.86 3.74
N GLY A 75 -17.00 17.92 3.86
CA GLY A 75 -17.38 19.20 4.47
C GLY A 75 -17.13 19.29 5.98
N ASP A 76 -16.98 18.18 6.70
CA ASP A 76 -16.65 18.23 8.13
C ASP A 76 -15.27 18.87 8.35
N GLN A 77 -15.13 19.62 9.44
CA GLN A 77 -13.84 20.17 9.89
C GLN A 77 -13.21 19.28 10.97
N ILE A 78 -11.97 18.94 10.78
CA ILE A 78 -11.20 18.03 11.62
C ILE A 78 -9.88 18.66 12.07
N ILE A 79 -9.42 18.23 13.24
CA ILE A 79 -8.04 18.48 13.68
C ILE A 79 -7.18 17.33 13.24
N ILE A 80 -6.08 17.66 12.59
CA ILE A 80 -5.02 16.71 12.24
C ILE A 80 -3.70 17.09 12.90
N ALA A 81 -2.91 16.09 13.23
CA ALA A 81 -1.56 16.25 13.78
C ALA A 81 -0.58 15.31 13.06
N LEU A 82 0.71 15.58 13.21
CA LEU A 82 1.76 14.66 12.77
C LEU A 82 2.14 13.72 13.92
N ALA A 83 1.99 12.41 13.71
CA ALA A 83 2.41 11.39 14.65
C ALA A 83 3.77 10.81 14.26
N GLY A 84 4.60 10.50 15.24
CA GLY A 84 5.88 9.82 15.07
C GLY A 84 6.76 10.47 14.00
N HIS A 85 7.04 9.75 12.91
CA HIS A 85 7.88 10.22 11.80
C HIS A 85 7.17 11.18 10.82
N GLY A 86 6.20 11.95 11.28
CA GLY A 86 5.50 12.93 10.47
C GLY A 86 4.38 12.33 9.61
N ILE A 87 3.70 11.30 10.13
CA ILE A 87 2.52 10.70 9.50
C ILE A 87 1.27 11.47 9.95
N PRO A 88 0.49 12.04 9.02
CA PRO A 88 -0.75 12.73 9.37
C PRO A 88 -1.78 11.76 9.98
N ARG A 89 -2.37 12.15 11.08
CA ARG A 89 -3.46 11.42 11.71
C ARG A 89 -4.59 12.35 12.13
N LEU A 90 -5.81 11.82 12.12
CA LEU A 90 -7.00 12.45 12.63
C LEU A 90 -6.96 12.41 14.18
N GLU A 91 -7.11 13.58 14.80
CA GLU A 91 -7.16 13.75 16.26
C GLU A 91 -8.59 13.91 16.77
N SER A 92 -9.38 14.79 16.14
CA SER A 92 -10.75 15.05 16.53
C SER A 92 -11.57 15.68 15.41
N VAL A 93 -12.89 15.68 15.58
CA VAL A 93 -13.83 16.38 14.70
C VAL A 93 -14.25 17.65 15.42
N VAL A 94 -14.11 18.81 14.77
CA VAL A 94 -14.39 20.13 15.36
C VAL A 94 -15.78 20.60 14.99
N TRP A 95 -16.18 20.34 13.75
CA TRP A 95 -17.46 20.78 13.24
C TRP A 95 -18.00 19.78 12.21
N ARG A 96 -19.32 19.62 12.17
CA ARG A 96 -20.01 18.69 11.28
C ARG A 96 -20.99 19.43 10.41
N VAL A 97 -20.99 19.11 9.11
CA VAL A 97 -22.01 19.65 8.18
C VAL A 97 -23.38 19.11 8.51
N SER A 98 -24.41 19.93 8.30
CA SER A 98 -25.81 19.51 8.48
C SER A 98 -26.30 18.60 7.36
N GLN A 99 -25.89 18.87 6.12
CA GLN A 99 -26.16 18.00 4.96
C GLN A 99 -25.01 17.01 4.81
N ARG A 100 -25.24 15.76 5.16
CA ARG A 100 -24.23 14.73 5.14
C ARG A 100 -24.25 13.97 3.82
N GLN A 101 -23.12 13.94 3.15
CA GLN A 101 -22.93 13.10 1.97
C GLN A 101 -22.69 11.65 2.41
N GLU A 102 -23.41 10.72 1.79
CA GLU A 102 -23.19 9.29 2.00
C GLU A 102 -22.05 8.78 1.13
N PHE A 103 -21.20 7.96 1.72
CA PHE A 103 -20.13 7.25 1.04
C PHE A 103 -20.31 5.75 1.25
N THR A 104 -20.33 5.00 0.16
CA THR A 104 -20.47 3.54 0.19
C THR A 104 -19.09 2.90 0.05
N PRO A 105 -18.57 2.24 1.09
CA PRO A 105 -17.33 1.50 0.97
C PRO A 105 -17.50 0.27 0.07
N PRO A 106 -16.43 -0.18 -0.61
CA PRO A 106 -16.44 -1.45 -1.33
C PRO A 106 -16.86 -2.61 -0.42
N ALA A 107 -17.60 -3.56 -0.95
CA ALA A 107 -18.04 -4.75 -0.21
C ALA A 107 -16.80 -5.56 0.22
N GLY A 108 -16.61 -5.65 1.54
CA GLY A 108 -15.35 -6.19 2.12
C GLY A 108 -15.17 -7.70 1.92
N ASP A 109 -16.23 -8.45 1.68
CA ASP A 109 -16.23 -9.88 1.42
C ASP A 109 -15.71 -10.26 0.03
N GLN A 110 -15.77 -9.34 -0.94
CA GLN A 110 -15.24 -9.52 -2.30
C GLN A 110 -13.72 -9.47 -2.34
N PHE A 111 -13.08 -8.84 -1.35
CA PHE A 111 -11.64 -8.57 -1.34
C PHE A 111 -10.97 -9.30 -0.19
N HIS A 112 -10.14 -10.26 -0.51
CA HIS A 112 -9.36 -11.04 0.45
C HIS A 112 -7.97 -11.37 -0.10
N GLN A 113 -7.18 -12.08 0.67
CA GLN A 113 -5.79 -12.36 0.32
C GLN A 113 -5.61 -13.14 -0.98
N LEU A 114 -6.63 -13.90 -1.42
CA LEU A 114 -6.57 -14.70 -2.64
C LEU A 114 -7.43 -14.14 -3.78
N SER A 115 -8.06 -12.96 -3.63
CA SER A 115 -8.85 -12.34 -4.70
C SER A 115 -8.00 -11.46 -5.63
N CYS A 116 -8.53 -11.14 -6.80
CA CYS A 116 -7.98 -10.15 -7.74
C CYS A 116 -6.51 -10.35 -8.13
N PHE A 117 -6.09 -11.58 -8.37
CA PHE A 117 -4.84 -11.86 -9.10
C PHE A 117 -4.97 -11.60 -10.59
N ARG A 118 -6.21 -11.55 -11.06
CA ARG A 118 -6.60 -11.21 -12.42
C ARG A 118 -7.70 -10.18 -12.38
N LEU A 119 -7.79 -9.34 -13.41
CA LEU A 119 -8.84 -8.36 -13.60
C LEU A 119 -10.09 -9.08 -14.12
N ILE A 120 -10.86 -9.66 -13.22
CA ILE A 120 -12.12 -10.36 -13.52
C ILE A 120 -13.32 -9.42 -13.57
N SER A 121 -13.20 -8.25 -12.95
CA SER A 121 -14.18 -7.15 -12.96
C SER A 121 -13.44 -5.83 -12.71
N PRO A 122 -14.05 -4.67 -13.05
CA PRO A 122 -13.44 -3.36 -12.81
C PRO A 122 -13.09 -3.12 -11.33
N GLU A 123 -13.86 -3.66 -10.41
CA GLU A 123 -13.66 -3.51 -8.96
C GLU A 123 -12.36 -4.20 -8.48
N CYS A 124 -11.84 -5.16 -9.25
CA CYS A 124 -10.57 -5.83 -8.96
C CYS A 124 -9.34 -4.97 -9.26
N GLU A 125 -9.45 -3.92 -10.07
CA GLU A 125 -8.31 -3.11 -10.49
C GLU A 125 -7.50 -2.55 -9.30
N PRO A 126 -8.11 -1.92 -8.25
CA PRO A 126 -7.34 -1.36 -7.15
C PRO A 126 -6.50 -2.39 -6.38
N GLN A 127 -7.03 -3.61 -6.21
CA GLN A 127 -6.31 -4.68 -5.53
C GLN A 127 -5.20 -5.26 -6.42
N LEU A 128 -5.47 -5.49 -7.70
CA LEU A 128 -4.46 -5.92 -8.68
C LEU A 128 -3.32 -4.92 -8.78
N LEU A 129 -3.65 -3.63 -8.88
CA LEU A 129 -2.65 -2.54 -8.88
C LEU A 129 -1.80 -2.55 -7.60
N SER A 130 -2.43 -2.73 -6.44
CA SER A 130 -1.72 -2.82 -5.15
C SER A 130 -0.78 -4.04 -5.09
N ARG A 131 -1.16 -5.15 -5.74
CA ARG A 131 -0.30 -6.35 -5.88
C ARG A 131 0.88 -6.08 -6.80
N LEU A 132 0.67 -5.43 -7.94
CA LEU A 132 1.74 -5.07 -8.89
C LEU A 132 2.74 -4.10 -8.26
N ILE A 133 2.26 -3.11 -7.50
CA ILE A 133 3.12 -2.18 -6.76
C ILE A 133 3.97 -2.93 -5.72
N TRP A 134 3.38 -3.87 -4.98
CA TRP A 134 4.12 -4.69 -4.03
C TRP A 134 5.14 -5.60 -4.73
N LEU A 135 4.70 -6.29 -5.81
CA LEU A 135 5.53 -7.20 -6.58
C LEU A 135 6.76 -6.49 -7.15
N SER A 136 6.59 -5.29 -7.68
CA SER A 136 7.68 -4.50 -8.26
C SER A 136 8.51 -3.73 -7.22
N GLY A 137 8.03 -3.62 -5.99
CA GLY A 137 8.71 -2.85 -4.94
C GLY A 137 9.97 -3.51 -4.39
N PRO A 138 10.74 -2.79 -3.52
CA PRO A 138 12.02 -3.26 -3.00
C PRO A 138 11.90 -4.51 -2.10
N LYS A 139 10.72 -4.79 -1.57
CA LYS A 139 10.43 -6.03 -0.82
C LYS A 139 9.94 -7.17 -1.71
N GLY A 140 9.71 -6.90 -3.00
CA GLY A 140 9.35 -7.89 -4.01
C GLY A 140 10.50 -8.15 -4.97
N LEU A 141 10.24 -7.98 -6.26
CA LEU A 141 11.24 -8.20 -7.30
C LEU A 141 12.19 -7.02 -7.52
N ASP A 142 11.98 -5.90 -6.83
CA ASP A 142 12.79 -4.68 -6.94
C ASP A 142 12.98 -4.24 -8.40
N ILE A 143 11.87 -4.03 -9.09
CA ILE A 143 11.85 -3.59 -10.49
C ILE A 143 11.98 -2.07 -10.50
N GLN A 144 13.10 -1.58 -10.97
CA GLN A 144 13.37 -0.15 -11.02
C GLN A 144 12.60 0.55 -12.16
N SER A 145 12.44 1.87 -12.03
CA SER A 145 11.86 2.75 -13.06
C SER A 145 10.36 2.54 -13.35
N ILE A 146 9.66 1.76 -12.51
CA ILE A 146 8.22 1.54 -12.63
C ILE A 146 7.47 2.25 -11.51
N SER A 147 6.54 3.12 -11.86
CA SER A 147 5.64 3.80 -10.94
C SER A 147 4.27 3.11 -10.87
N SER A 148 3.50 3.42 -9.83
CA SER A 148 2.10 3.00 -9.75
C SER A 148 1.23 3.53 -10.91
N GLY A 149 1.55 4.73 -11.41
CA GLY A 149 0.90 5.30 -12.60
C GLY A 149 1.14 4.42 -13.83
N TYR A 150 2.37 3.99 -14.04
CA TYR A 150 2.70 3.15 -15.18
C TYR A 150 2.00 1.77 -15.15
N TRP A 151 1.90 1.14 -13.98
CA TRP A 151 1.11 -0.08 -13.83
C TRP A 151 -0.36 0.12 -14.20
N ARG A 152 -0.93 1.26 -13.78
CA ARG A 152 -2.31 1.63 -14.14
C ARG A 152 -2.46 1.83 -15.64
N ASP A 153 -1.52 2.51 -16.28
CA ASP A 153 -1.53 2.74 -17.71
C ASP A 153 -1.49 1.42 -18.50
N LEU A 154 -0.66 0.45 -18.08
CA LEU A 154 -0.63 -0.88 -18.68
C LEU A 154 -1.98 -1.62 -18.55
N ILE A 155 -2.65 -1.50 -17.40
CA ILE A 155 -3.99 -2.07 -17.19
C ILE A 155 -5.01 -1.38 -18.10
N HIS A 156 -5.05 -0.05 -18.11
CA HIS A 156 -6.05 0.73 -18.85
C HIS A 156 -5.89 0.58 -20.36
N HIS A 157 -4.69 0.33 -20.85
CA HIS A 157 -4.43 0.02 -22.28
C HIS A 157 -4.63 -1.46 -22.61
N GLY A 158 -5.10 -2.27 -21.67
CA GLY A 158 -5.37 -3.70 -21.89
C GLY A 158 -4.12 -4.55 -22.15
N LEU A 159 -2.94 -4.02 -21.85
CA LEU A 159 -1.67 -4.73 -22.05
C LEU A 159 -1.42 -5.79 -20.98
N ILE A 160 -1.97 -5.59 -19.78
CA ILE A 160 -1.95 -6.57 -18.72
C ILE A 160 -3.33 -6.67 -18.06
N ASN A 161 -3.73 -7.87 -17.68
CA ASN A 161 -4.97 -8.15 -16.98
C ASN A 161 -4.78 -9.07 -15.76
N ASP A 162 -3.55 -9.42 -15.45
CA ASP A 162 -3.19 -10.26 -14.30
C ASP A 162 -1.82 -9.89 -13.71
N LEU A 163 -1.47 -10.55 -12.61
CA LEU A 163 -0.27 -10.25 -11.82
C LEU A 163 1.05 -10.53 -12.54
N VAL A 164 1.08 -11.36 -13.59
CA VAL A 164 2.30 -11.81 -14.27
C VAL A 164 2.30 -11.54 -15.78
N GLY A 165 1.20 -11.04 -16.34
CA GLY A 165 1.06 -10.76 -17.78
C GLY A 165 2.14 -9.84 -18.36
N TRP A 166 2.71 -8.95 -17.52
CA TRP A 166 3.81 -8.07 -17.89
C TRP A 166 5.10 -8.80 -18.31
N LEU A 167 5.27 -10.08 -17.92
CA LEU A 167 6.43 -10.90 -18.34
C LEU A 167 6.44 -11.23 -19.84
N SER A 168 5.30 -11.16 -20.50
CA SER A 168 5.14 -11.44 -21.91
C SER A 168 5.12 -10.19 -22.79
N LEU A 169 5.18 -8.99 -22.19
CA LEU A 169 5.17 -7.75 -22.96
C LEU A 169 6.43 -7.60 -23.80
N THR A 170 6.22 -7.20 -25.06
CA THR A 170 7.31 -6.82 -25.96
C THR A 170 7.72 -5.37 -25.75
N ARG A 171 8.92 -5.03 -26.19
CA ARG A 171 9.41 -3.65 -26.15
C ARG A 171 8.46 -2.69 -26.88
N ASP A 172 7.93 -3.10 -28.03
CA ASP A 172 7.05 -2.26 -28.84
C ASP A 172 5.70 -2.00 -28.16
N GLN A 173 5.16 -3.00 -27.46
CA GLN A 173 3.95 -2.83 -26.64
C GLN A 173 4.19 -1.83 -25.50
N ILE A 174 5.33 -1.92 -24.83
CA ILE A 174 5.72 -0.98 -23.77
C ILE A 174 5.88 0.45 -24.34
N ALA A 175 6.52 0.58 -25.49
CA ALA A 175 6.72 1.88 -26.16
C ALA A 175 5.42 2.49 -26.69
N GLY A 176 4.39 1.67 -26.94
CA GLY A 176 3.07 2.12 -27.36
C GLY A 176 2.24 2.80 -26.27
N VAL A 177 2.68 2.73 -25.00
CA VAL A 177 1.99 3.42 -23.91
C VAL A 177 2.24 4.92 -23.98
N PRO A 178 1.20 5.77 -24.02
CA PRO A 178 1.34 7.23 -24.11
C PRO A 178 2.26 7.79 -23.02
N GLY A 179 3.15 8.70 -23.41
CA GLY A 179 4.11 9.32 -22.50
C GLY A 179 5.38 8.51 -22.20
N ILE A 180 5.53 7.34 -22.83
CA ILE A 180 6.75 6.52 -22.73
C ILE A 180 7.63 6.78 -23.95
N VAL A 181 8.83 7.32 -23.70
CA VAL A 181 9.84 7.46 -24.73
C VAL A 181 10.61 6.14 -24.94
N THR A 182 11.12 5.90 -26.15
CA THR A 182 11.78 4.64 -26.54
C THR A 182 12.87 4.19 -25.57
N ALA A 183 13.72 5.10 -25.12
CA ALA A 183 14.78 4.77 -24.15
C ALA A 183 14.23 4.26 -22.81
N ARG A 184 13.12 4.80 -22.36
CA ARG A 184 12.45 4.34 -21.13
C ARG A 184 11.77 2.99 -21.35
N ALA A 185 11.15 2.78 -22.51
CA ALA A 185 10.55 1.50 -22.88
C ALA A 185 11.59 0.38 -22.89
N GLU A 186 12.76 0.62 -23.48
CA GLU A 186 13.87 -0.32 -23.46
C GLU A 186 14.31 -0.65 -22.03
N ASN A 187 14.51 0.38 -21.18
CA ASN A 187 14.89 0.16 -19.78
C ASN A 187 13.85 -0.69 -19.03
N ILE A 188 12.57 -0.39 -19.16
CA ILE A 188 11.48 -1.15 -18.53
C ILE A 188 11.49 -2.60 -19.03
N TYR A 189 11.62 -2.81 -20.34
CA TYR A 189 11.70 -4.15 -20.92
C TYR A 189 12.87 -4.96 -20.34
N GLN A 190 14.06 -4.37 -20.27
CA GLN A 190 15.23 -5.01 -19.67
C GLN A 190 15.03 -5.33 -18.19
N GLN A 191 14.39 -4.42 -17.44
CA GLN A 191 14.03 -4.67 -16.05
C GLN A 191 13.07 -5.86 -15.94
N PHE A 192 12.06 -5.96 -16.78
CA PHE A 192 11.16 -7.10 -16.82
C PHE A 192 11.88 -8.41 -17.12
N GLN A 193 12.75 -8.43 -18.13
CA GLN A 193 13.51 -9.63 -18.48
C GLN A 193 14.46 -10.05 -17.36
N SER A 194 15.09 -9.10 -16.66
CA SER A 194 16.02 -9.39 -15.57
C SER A 194 15.36 -10.10 -14.40
N THR A 195 14.04 -9.92 -14.21
CA THR A 195 13.30 -10.60 -13.13
C THR A 195 13.29 -12.12 -13.28
N ARG A 196 13.44 -12.64 -14.51
CA ARG A 196 13.50 -14.07 -14.79
C ARG A 196 14.71 -14.75 -14.14
N GLN A 197 15.76 -13.96 -13.85
CA GLN A 197 16.97 -14.43 -13.17
C GLN A 197 16.90 -14.31 -11.64
N LYS A 198 15.83 -13.71 -11.10
CA LYS A 198 15.67 -13.57 -9.66
C LYS A 198 15.45 -14.95 -9.00
N PRO A 199 15.99 -15.14 -7.79
CA PRO A 199 15.80 -16.39 -7.05
C PRO A 199 14.32 -16.72 -6.82
N PHE A 200 14.00 -18.01 -6.83
CA PHE A 200 12.64 -18.51 -6.56
C PHE A 200 12.07 -17.97 -5.23
N SER A 201 12.92 -17.88 -4.20
CA SER A 201 12.55 -17.31 -2.90
C SER A 201 12.06 -15.86 -3.00
N GLN A 202 12.70 -15.05 -3.86
CA GLN A 202 12.30 -13.66 -4.09
C GLN A 202 10.95 -13.57 -4.83
N TRP A 203 10.72 -14.46 -5.79
CA TRP A 203 9.43 -14.57 -6.48
C TRP A 203 8.30 -14.93 -5.51
N LEU A 204 8.51 -15.90 -4.63
CA LEU A 204 7.49 -16.26 -3.64
C LEU A 204 7.19 -15.10 -2.68
N GLN A 205 8.21 -14.37 -2.24
CA GLN A 205 8.03 -13.16 -1.43
C GLN A 205 7.26 -12.08 -2.19
N ALA A 206 7.60 -11.86 -3.46
CA ALA A 206 6.92 -10.90 -4.33
C ALA A 206 5.45 -11.27 -4.57
N LEU A 207 5.12 -12.55 -4.66
CA LEU A 207 3.75 -13.06 -4.75
C LEU A 207 2.99 -12.99 -3.43
N GLY A 208 3.65 -12.65 -2.32
CA GLY A 208 3.01 -12.43 -1.04
C GLY A 208 3.09 -13.58 -0.05
N PHE A 209 3.91 -14.59 -0.32
CA PHE A 209 4.21 -15.64 0.68
C PHE A 209 4.98 -15.06 1.87
N ALA A 210 4.74 -15.61 3.06
CA ALA A 210 5.39 -15.14 4.27
C ALA A 210 6.91 -15.36 4.24
N GLN A 211 7.66 -14.38 4.74
CA GLN A 211 9.11 -14.52 4.92
C GLN A 211 9.40 -15.70 5.87
N GLY A 212 10.38 -16.49 5.53
CA GLY A 212 10.78 -17.68 6.32
C GLY A 212 10.29 -19.02 5.75
N ILE A 213 9.24 -19.02 4.91
CA ILE A 213 8.77 -20.26 4.28
C ILE A 213 9.77 -20.78 3.25
N VAL A 214 10.59 -19.89 2.68
CA VAL A 214 11.06 -20.05 1.33
C VAL A 214 12.58 -20.06 1.19
N ALA A 215 13.31 -19.69 2.20
CA ALA A 215 14.75 -19.45 2.05
C ALA A 215 15.51 -20.65 1.47
N ASN A 216 15.07 -21.90 1.75
CA ASN A 216 15.81 -23.11 1.36
C ASN A 216 14.94 -24.30 0.93
N SER A 217 13.67 -24.10 0.59
CA SER A 217 12.81 -25.23 0.23
C SER A 217 12.49 -25.25 -1.26
N PRO A 218 12.86 -26.31 -2.00
CA PRO A 218 12.45 -26.43 -3.40
C PRO A 218 10.93 -26.55 -3.54
N TRP A 219 10.39 -26.06 -4.65
CA TRP A 219 8.95 -26.02 -4.90
C TRP A 219 8.24 -27.37 -4.66
N ARG A 220 8.89 -28.47 -5.04
CA ARG A 220 8.33 -29.83 -4.84
C ARG A 220 8.02 -30.14 -3.38
N LEU A 221 8.86 -29.69 -2.45
CA LEU A 221 8.63 -29.88 -1.01
C LEU A 221 7.53 -28.95 -0.49
N LEU A 222 7.44 -27.74 -1.03
CA LEU A 222 6.41 -26.77 -0.62
C LEU A 222 5.01 -27.23 -1.02
N GLN A 223 4.85 -27.75 -2.24
CA GLN A 223 3.54 -28.21 -2.75
C GLN A 223 3.05 -29.52 -2.08
N GLN A 224 3.92 -30.29 -1.47
CA GLN A 224 3.58 -31.55 -0.80
C GLN A 224 3.14 -31.35 0.66
N ARG A 225 3.36 -30.16 1.22
CA ARG A 225 2.97 -29.88 2.62
C ARG A 225 1.46 -29.86 2.78
N SER A 226 0.99 -30.55 3.80
CA SER A 226 -0.38 -30.49 4.27
C SER A 226 -0.69 -29.14 4.94
N ILE A 227 -1.96 -28.82 5.10
CA ILE A 227 -2.43 -27.61 5.82
C ILE A 227 -1.87 -27.59 7.24
N ALA A 228 -1.84 -28.75 7.92
CA ALA A 228 -1.29 -28.87 9.27
C ALA A 228 0.20 -28.50 9.32
N GLU A 229 0.99 -29.00 8.37
CA GLU A 229 2.43 -28.67 8.29
C GLU A 229 2.67 -27.19 7.95
N TRP A 230 1.79 -26.58 7.14
CA TRP A 230 1.83 -25.16 6.89
C TRP A 230 1.55 -24.35 8.15
N GLY A 231 0.59 -24.76 8.97
CA GLY A 231 0.24 -24.11 10.25
C GLY A 231 1.35 -24.14 11.31
N LEU A 232 2.32 -25.08 11.20
CA LEU A 232 3.48 -25.15 12.11
C LEU A 232 4.56 -24.10 11.79
N ILE A 233 4.48 -23.43 10.65
CA ILE A 233 5.48 -22.46 10.25
C ILE A 233 5.18 -21.10 10.91
N PRO A 234 6.13 -20.49 11.63
CA PRO A 234 5.94 -19.20 12.26
C PRO A 234 5.50 -18.14 11.23
N GLY A 235 4.40 -17.45 11.51
CA GLY A 235 3.84 -16.41 10.65
C GLY A 235 2.83 -16.89 9.61
N ILE A 236 2.52 -18.17 9.56
CA ILE A 236 1.35 -18.72 8.88
C ILE A 236 0.31 -19.03 9.97
N GLY A 237 -0.79 -18.30 9.95
CA GLY A 237 -1.94 -18.57 10.81
C GLY A 237 -2.81 -19.70 10.26
N PRO A 238 -3.71 -20.25 11.10
CA PRO A 238 -4.73 -21.18 10.65
C PRO A 238 -5.65 -20.57 9.60
#